data_afaf7a92a1e3e533efe8a0c595eb3eb3
#
_entry.id   afaf7a92a1e3e533efe8a0c595eb3eb3
#
_cell.length_a   1.000
_cell.length_b   1.000
_cell.length_c   1.000
_cell.angle_alpha   90.00
_cell.angle_beta   90.00
_cell.angle_gamma   90.00
#
_symmetry.space_group_name_H-M   'P 1'
#
loop_
_entity.id
_entity.type
_entity.pdbx_description
1 polymer ?
#
loop_
_entity_poly.entity_id
_entity_poly.type
_entity_poly.pdbx_seq_one_letter_code
_entity_poly.pdbx_strand_id
1 'polypeptide(L)'
;MTVLEEEEAEEYVPTDIDDLHAAEPELDEASTAFVDELVKKLLLFTEEFCDITFFPYQVPIAYRFIESIVVGDGEEITLIATRQSGKSEVLSNVVAALMVILPKLSSVYPLWLDKFDKGFWCGVFAPTEDQADTVFSRIVTKLTSDHATGFLLDPEIDDKAASGGSRGKGKMVSLKNSGSLCRMQTCNPKAKIESKTYHFAIVDEAQEADEFMINKSIKPMLAFNNGSITLTGTATRNKSYFYKAIQYNKRRDVNKRRGHRQSHFEYDWKVAAKYNGNYGKFIAKERVRIGEDSDEFRMSYKNEWILEKGMFVTEERLEHLYDSSMPLIPEWWRTPIVIGIDVARSNDSTVATAVWVDWDHPDGLGFFEHRVLNWLEIHNVDWESQYFQIVDFVRKYDVLRIGVDAQGVGGAVAERLGLLLSDIEVLPLSSDSKAQNERWVHLTELMQREQLVIPGHSKARRTKRWKKFNQQMLDLERVNRGPYLLAEAPQERGAFDDYADSLAIACSLTVHDIMPTLTVAENPFF
;
A
#
# COMPACT_ATOMS: atom_id res chain seq x y z
N MET A 1 5.01 -1.55 62.17
CA MET A 1 4.37 -1.00 60.93
C MET A 1 5.54 -0.49 60.09
N THR A 2 6.02 -1.31 59.22
CA THR A 2 7.12 -0.97 58.27
C THR A 2 6.45 -0.72 56.94
N VAL A 3 6.52 0.52 56.49
CA VAL A 3 6.05 0.94 55.18
C VAL A 3 7.02 0.33 54.15
N LEU A 4 6.55 -0.55 53.33
CA LEU A 4 7.26 -0.98 52.12
C LEU A 4 7.12 0.18 51.11
N GLU A 5 8.23 0.81 50.80
CA GLU A 5 8.35 1.69 49.63
C GLU A 5 8.14 0.83 48.38
N GLU A 6 7.05 1.06 47.70
CA GLU A 6 6.89 0.58 46.32
C GLU A 6 7.82 1.42 45.44
N GLU A 7 8.92 0.83 45.00
CA GLU A 7 9.68 1.34 43.86
C GLU A 7 8.76 1.27 42.62
N GLU A 8 8.27 2.43 42.21
CA GLU A 8 7.65 2.57 40.88
C GLU A 8 8.74 2.22 39.84
N ALA A 9 8.62 1.05 39.23
CA ALA A 9 9.41 0.72 38.06
C ALA A 9 9.02 1.72 36.96
N GLU A 10 9.91 2.64 36.62
CA GLU A 10 9.78 3.49 35.45
C GLU A 10 9.61 2.58 34.23
N GLU A 11 8.41 2.60 33.67
CA GLU A 11 8.05 1.84 32.48
C GLU A 11 8.85 2.41 31.29
N TYR A 12 9.91 1.69 30.88
CA TYR A 12 10.75 2.08 29.74
C TYR A 12 9.89 2.09 28.48
N VAL A 13 9.59 3.27 27.95
CA VAL A 13 8.95 3.46 26.65
C VAL A 13 10.04 3.76 25.62
N PRO A 14 10.36 2.82 24.72
CA PRO A 14 11.36 3.04 23.68
C PRO A 14 10.99 4.25 22.82
N THR A 15 11.91 5.16 22.59
CA THR A 15 11.70 6.39 21.83
C THR A 15 12.20 6.31 20.38
N ASP A 16 12.95 5.26 20.04
CA ASP A 16 13.48 5.02 18.70
C ASP A 16 13.23 3.56 18.27
N ILE A 17 13.08 3.32 16.97
CA ILE A 17 12.93 1.97 16.40
C ILE A 17 14.15 1.09 16.71
N ASP A 18 15.33 1.69 16.80
CA ASP A 18 16.55 0.98 17.19
C ASP A 18 16.53 0.56 18.67
N ASP A 19 15.86 1.29 19.55
CA ASP A 19 15.66 0.94 20.96
C ASP A 19 14.64 -0.19 21.14
N LEU A 20 13.60 -0.27 20.30
CA LEU A 20 12.65 -1.38 20.29
C LEU A 20 13.31 -2.73 20.03
N HIS A 21 14.34 -2.75 19.17
CA HIS A 21 15.12 -3.96 18.89
C HIS A 21 16.15 -4.31 19.97
N ALA A 22 16.52 -3.35 20.81
CA ALA A 22 17.39 -3.60 21.96
C ALA A 22 16.64 -4.26 23.14
N ALA A 23 15.30 -4.20 23.14
CA ALA A 23 14.44 -4.73 24.18
C ALA A 23 13.95 -6.18 23.93
N GLU A 24 14.28 -6.80 22.79
CA GLU A 24 14.01 -8.23 22.60
C GLU A 24 14.92 -9.03 23.55
N PRO A 25 14.37 -9.84 24.49
CA PRO A 25 15.19 -10.65 25.36
C PRO A 25 16.01 -11.62 24.49
N GLU A 26 17.33 -11.45 24.46
CA GLU A 26 18.21 -12.45 23.90
C GLU A 26 17.98 -13.76 24.67
N LEU A 27 17.45 -14.76 23.97
CA LEU A 27 17.36 -16.10 24.55
C LEU A 27 18.77 -16.60 24.83
N ASP A 28 19.02 -17.13 26.03
CA ASP A 28 20.26 -17.81 26.31
C ASP A 28 20.44 -19.06 25.42
N GLU A 29 21.61 -19.60 25.36
CA GLU A 29 21.92 -20.75 24.50
C GLU A 29 21.04 -21.98 24.81
N ALA A 30 20.71 -22.21 26.08
CA ALA A 30 19.86 -23.32 26.49
C ALA A 30 18.40 -23.13 26.02
N SER A 31 17.86 -21.94 26.20
CA SER A 31 16.53 -21.54 25.72
C SER A 31 16.43 -21.60 24.20
N THR A 32 17.45 -21.12 23.49
CA THR A 32 17.53 -21.18 22.02
C THR A 32 17.54 -22.64 21.55
N ALA A 33 18.36 -23.51 22.15
CA ALA A 33 18.41 -24.91 21.79
C ALA A 33 17.09 -25.65 22.09
N PHE A 34 16.43 -25.31 23.19
CA PHE A 34 15.13 -25.87 23.54
C PHE A 34 14.05 -25.45 22.54
N VAL A 35 13.96 -24.18 22.20
CA VAL A 35 13.00 -23.64 21.21
C VAL A 35 13.21 -24.31 19.86
N ASP A 36 14.46 -24.42 19.40
CA ASP A 36 14.81 -25.07 18.13
C ASP A 36 14.32 -26.54 18.10
N GLU A 37 14.56 -27.29 19.17
CA GLU A 37 14.09 -28.68 19.28
C GLU A 37 12.57 -28.79 19.32
N LEU A 38 11.90 -27.89 20.05
CA LEU A 38 10.44 -27.84 20.12
C LEU A 38 9.83 -27.50 18.75
N VAL A 39 10.37 -26.50 18.05
CA VAL A 39 9.91 -26.07 16.72
C VAL A 39 10.08 -27.20 15.71
N LYS A 40 11.21 -27.93 15.72
CA LYS A 40 11.43 -29.11 14.87
C LYS A 40 10.39 -30.19 15.11
N LYS A 41 10.03 -30.47 16.37
CA LYS A 41 8.98 -31.43 16.72
C LYS A 41 7.61 -30.98 16.26
N LEU A 42 7.28 -29.70 16.41
CA LEU A 42 6.04 -29.12 15.92
C LEU A 42 5.94 -29.14 14.40
N LEU A 43 7.06 -28.94 13.70
CA LEU A 43 7.12 -29.06 12.24
C LEU A 43 6.83 -30.49 11.78
N LEU A 44 7.48 -31.48 12.40
CA LEU A 44 7.21 -32.89 12.13
C LEU A 44 5.75 -33.27 12.43
N PHE A 45 5.21 -32.80 13.56
CA PHE A 45 3.80 -32.97 13.87
C PHE A 45 2.89 -32.34 12.81
N THR A 46 3.26 -31.19 12.27
CA THR A 46 2.49 -30.53 11.20
C THR A 46 2.43 -31.39 9.94
N GLU A 47 3.56 -31.96 9.53
CA GLU A 47 3.62 -32.86 8.37
C GLU A 47 2.76 -34.12 8.60
N GLU A 48 2.89 -34.73 9.76
CA GLU A 48 2.12 -35.93 10.14
C GLU A 48 0.62 -35.65 10.28
N PHE A 49 0.25 -34.57 11.00
CA PHE A 49 -1.16 -34.21 11.21
C PHE A 49 -1.88 -33.85 9.90
N CYS A 50 -1.20 -33.15 9.00
CA CYS A 50 -1.78 -32.70 7.73
C CYS A 50 -1.62 -33.70 6.60
N ASP A 51 -0.99 -34.88 6.84
CA ASP A 51 -0.63 -35.88 5.82
C ASP A 51 0.06 -35.24 4.60
N ILE A 52 1.18 -34.54 4.87
CA ILE A 52 1.97 -33.84 3.85
C ILE A 52 3.46 -34.01 4.11
N THR A 53 4.25 -33.68 3.09
CA THR A 53 5.67 -33.42 3.24
C THR A 53 5.98 -32.06 2.64
N PHE A 54 6.55 -31.14 3.40
CA PHE A 54 6.95 -29.85 2.90
C PHE A 54 8.08 -29.98 1.88
N PHE A 55 8.02 -29.21 0.81
CA PHE A 55 9.16 -29.05 -0.06
C PHE A 55 10.32 -28.37 0.70
N PRO A 56 11.58 -28.66 0.36
CA PRO A 56 12.74 -28.10 1.08
C PRO A 56 12.74 -26.58 1.21
N TYR A 57 12.17 -25.84 0.26
CA TYR A 57 12.04 -24.37 0.35
C TYR A 57 10.90 -23.92 1.26
N GLN A 58 9.93 -24.77 1.56
CA GLN A 58 8.81 -24.47 2.47
C GLN A 58 9.18 -24.68 3.94
N VAL A 59 10.12 -25.58 4.20
CA VAL A 59 10.57 -25.90 5.57
C VAL A 59 11.07 -24.67 6.34
N PRO A 60 11.95 -23.81 5.82
CA PRO A 60 12.37 -22.60 6.53
C PRO A 60 11.23 -21.64 6.85
N ILE A 61 10.23 -21.54 5.95
CA ILE A 61 9.04 -20.70 6.15
C ILE A 61 8.19 -21.25 7.30
N ALA A 62 7.84 -22.55 7.21
CA ALA A 62 7.03 -23.22 8.24
C ALA A 62 7.73 -23.19 9.60
N TYR A 63 9.05 -23.44 9.62
CA TYR A 63 9.89 -23.35 10.82
C TYR A 63 9.77 -21.96 11.44
N ARG A 64 9.98 -20.89 10.66
CA ARG A 64 9.94 -19.51 11.15
C ARG A 64 8.57 -19.08 11.67
N PHE A 65 7.49 -19.52 11.05
CA PHE A 65 6.14 -19.26 11.55
C PHE A 65 5.90 -19.93 12.91
N ILE A 66 6.26 -21.21 13.03
CA ILE A 66 6.13 -21.97 14.28
C ILE A 66 7.01 -21.33 15.37
N GLU A 67 8.25 -20.99 15.06
CA GLU A 67 9.19 -20.32 15.98
C GLU A 67 8.61 -19.00 16.50
N SER A 68 8.13 -18.14 15.62
CA SER A 68 7.54 -16.85 15.98
C SER A 68 6.32 -17.01 16.89
N ILE A 69 5.47 -17.97 16.62
CA ILE A 69 4.29 -18.28 17.44
C ILE A 69 4.70 -18.82 18.83
N VAL A 70 5.68 -19.72 18.89
CA VAL A 70 6.16 -20.32 20.13
C VAL A 70 6.83 -19.28 21.02
N VAL A 71 7.74 -18.49 20.45
CA VAL A 71 8.46 -17.45 21.19
C VAL A 71 7.52 -16.30 21.55
N GLY A 72 6.62 -15.91 20.66
CA GLY A 72 5.78 -14.73 20.82
C GLY A 72 6.60 -13.47 20.64
N ASP A 73 7.38 -13.41 19.56
CA ASP A 73 8.30 -12.31 19.27
C ASP A 73 7.63 -11.07 18.67
N GLY A 74 6.32 -11.13 18.36
CA GLY A 74 5.58 -9.99 17.80
C GLY A 74 5.99 -9.58 16.39
N GLU A 75 6.73 -10.43 15.69
CA GLU A 75 7.35 -10.10 14.41
C GLU A 75 6.37 -9.97 13.24
N GLU A 76 6.73 -9.07 12.32
CA GLU A 76 6.09 -8.97 11.01
C GLU A 76 6.93 -9.74 9.98
N ILE A 77 6.44 -10.90 9.56
CA ILE A 77 7.13 -11.77 8.61
C ILE A 77 6.56 -11.54 7.22
N THR A 78 7.41 -11.31 6.23
CA THR A 78 7.02 -11.12 4.83
C THR A 78 7.39 -12.32 3.97
N LEU A 79 6.43 -12.80 3.16
CA LEU A 79 6.63 -13.89 2.21
C LEU A 79 6.16 -13.47 0.82
N ILE A 80 7.10 -13.24 -0.08
CA ILE A 80 6.80 -13.08 -1.51
C ILE A 80 7.20 -14.36 -2.24
N ALA A 81 6.25 -14.96 -2.90
CA ALA A 81 6.52 -16.16 -3.67
C ALA A 81 5.57 -16.24 -4.87
N THR A 82 6.08 -16.83 -5.94
CA THR A 82 5.37 -16.97 -7.21
C THR A 82 3.99 -17.59 -7.04
N ARG A 83 3.08 -17.29 -7.95
CA ARG A 83 1.73 -17.87 -7.95
C ARG A 83 1.80 -19.40 -7.98
N GLN A 84 0.93 -20.06 -7.20
CA GLN A 84 0.84 -21.54 -7.07
C GLN A 84 2.12 -22.22 -6.53
N SER A 85 2.99 -21.51 -5.84
CA SER A 85 4.15 -22.08 -5.15
C SER A 85 3.84 -22.71 -3.79
N GLY A 86 2.59 -22.69 -3.36
CA GLY A 86 2.16 -23.30 -2.08
C GLY A 86 2.26 -22.37 -0.86
N LYS A 87 2.32 -21.04 -1.02
CA LYS A 87 2.28 -20.06 0.10
C LYS A 87 1.16 -20.35 1.09
N SER A 88 -0.07 -20.29 0.58
CA SER A 88 -1.28 -20.51 1.39
C SER A 88 -1.38 -21.93 1.94
N GLU A 89 -0.76 -22.91 1.27
CA GLU A 89 -0.69 -24.29 1.76
C GLU A 89 0.18 -24.40 3.03
N VAL A 90 1.37 -23.81 3.03
CA VAL A 90 2.24 -23.81 4.22
C VAL A 90 1.52 -23.18 5.41
N LEU A 91 0.93 -22.00 5.23
CA LEU A 91 0.22 -21.27 6.28
C LEU A 91 -0.95 -22.08 6.83
N SER A 92 -1.77 -22.66 5.95
CA SER A 92 -2.95 -23.43 6.35
C SER A 92 -2.58 -24.67 7.15
N ASN A 93 -1.53 -25.41 6.74
CA ASN A 93 -1.08 -26.60 7.43
C ASN A 93 -0.51 -26.27 8.81
N VAL A 94 0.34 -25.24 8.91
CA VAL A 94 0.91 -24.80 10.20
C VAL A 94 -0.21 -24.39 11.16
N VAL A 95 -1.16 -23.55 10.73
CA VAL A 95 -2.25 -23.10 11.60
C VAL A 95 -3.13 -24.27 12.05
N ALA A 96 -3.53 -25.14 11.12
CA ALA A 96 -4.38 -26.31 11.47
C ALA A 96 -3.73 -27.21 12.50
N ALA A 97 -2.45 -27.55 12.34
CA ALA A 97 -1.71 -28.38 13.28
C ALA A 97 -1.54 -27.70 14.65
N LEU A 98 -1.18 -26.41 14.67
CA LEU A 98 -0.96 -25.66 15.91
C LEU A 98 -2.27 -25.45 16.70
N MET A 99 -3.42 -25.31 16.04
CA MET A 99 -4.73 -25.26 16.72
C MET A 99 -4.99 -26.52 17.56
N VAL A 100 -4.47 -27.67 17.15
CA VAL A 100 -4.66 -28.95 17.83
C VAL A 100 -3.62 -29.18 18.93
N ILE A 101 -2.36 -28.89 18.64
CA ILE A 101 -1.26 -29.34 19.49
C ILE A 101 -0.85 -28.36 20.59
N LEU A 102 -0.87 -27.02 20.31
CA LEU A 102 -0.38 -26.04 21.27
C LEU A 102 -1.13 -26.05 22.62
N PRO A 103 -2.47 -26.10 22.65
CA PRO A 103 -3.20 -26.19 23.92
C PRO A 103 -2.90 -27.47 24.71
N LYS A 104 -2.59 -28.57 24.03
CA LYS A 104 -2.25 -29.84 24.69
C LYS A 104 -0.85 -29.79 25.31
N LEU A 105 0.08 -29.03 24.69
CA LEU A 105 1.43 -28.87 25.17
C LEU A 105 1.60 -27.74 26.19
N SER A 106 0.60 -26.88 26.37
CA SER A 106 0.69 -25.73 27.29
C SER A 106 1.00 -26.13 28.73
N SER A 107 0.38 -27.21 29.21
CA SER A 107 0.65 -27.75 30.55
C SER A 107 2.00 -28.50 30.67
N VAL A 108 2.57 -28.97 29.56
CA VAL A 108 3.85 -29.69 29.53
C VAL A 108 5.03 -28.72 29.48
N TYR A 109 4.87 -27.62 28.73
CA TYR A 109 5.89 -26.60 28.52
C TYR A 109 5.35 -25.20 28.90
N PRO A 110 4.95 -24.96 30.15
CA PRO A 110 4.28 -23.71 30.55
C PRO A 110 5.14 -22.48 30.32
N LEU A 111 6.45 -22.58 30.46
CA LEU A 111 7.35 -21.43 30.23
C LEU A 111 7.22 -20.81 28.82
N TRP A 112 6.87 -21.61 27.82
CA TRP A 112 6.81 -21.18 26.43
C TRP A 112 5.39 -21.17 25.86
N LEU A 113 4.50 -22.01 26.40
CA LEU A 113 3.22 -22.32 25.78
C LEU A 113 2.00 -22.07 26.68
N ASP A 114 2.18 -21.52 27.91
CA ASP A 114 1.06 -21.21 28.83
C ASP A 114 0.04 -20.23 28.22
N LYS A 115 0.52 -19.33 27.34
CA LYS A 115 -0.34 -18.42 26.59
C LYS A 115 -1.39 -19.13 25.72
N PHE A 116 -1.24 -20.42 25.47
CA PHE A 116 -2.17 -21.24 24.68
C PHE A 116 -3.06 -22.16 25.54
N ASP A 117 -3.08 -21.99 26.86
CA ASP A 117 -3.92 -22.78 27.78
C ASP A 117 -5.42 -22.68 27.43
N LYS A 118 -5.85 -21.55 26.93
CA LYS A 118 -7.22 -21.25 26.46
C LYS A 118 -7.43 -21.40 24.96
N GLY A 119 -6.46 -21.99 24.26
CA GLY A 119 -6.49 -22.22 22.83
C GLY A 119 -5.55 -21.31 22.03
N PHE A 120 -5.22 -21.74 20.84
CA PHE A 120 -4.48 -20.95 19.84
C PHE A 120 -5.45 -20.18 18.95
N TRP A 121 -5.31 -18.86 18.86
CA TRP A 121 -6.21 -17.98 18.12
C TRP A 121 -5.52 -17.37 16.92
N CYS A 122 -6.08 -17.60 15.71
CA CYS A 122 -5.55 -17.13 14.45
C CYS A 122 -6.58 -16.27 13.71
N GLY A 123 -6.11 -15.14 13.12
CA GLY A 123 -6.88 -14.32 12.19
C GLY A 123 -6.37 -14.49 10.76
N VAL A 124 -7.28 -14.72 9.80
CA VAL A 124 -6.98 -14.75 8.37
C VAL A 124 -7.66 -13.57 7.71
N PHE A 125 -6.88 -12.74 7.07
CA PHE A 125 -7.31 -11.50 6.43
C PHE A 125 -6.90 -11.48 4.96
N ALA A 126 -7.72 -10.89 4.11
CA ALA A 126 -7.39 -10.58 2.72
C ALA A 126 -8.25 -9.39 2.24
N PRO A 127 -7.89 -8.73 1.15
CA PRO A 127 -8.67 -7.61 0.59
C PRO A 127 -10.12 -7.97 0.29
N THR A 128 -10.37 -9.18 -0.20
CA THR A 128 -11.73 -9.68 -0.48
C THR A 128 -12.07 -10.93 0.35
N GLU A 129 -13.36 -11.22 0.51
CA GLU A 129 -13.83 -12.38 1.24
C GLU A 129 -13.41 -13.70 0.55
N ASP A 130 -13.47 -13.78 -0.76
CA ASP A 130 -13.08 -14.97 -1.53
C ASP A 130 -11.58 -15.29 -1.40
N GLN A 131 -10.73 -14.26 -1.37
CA GLN A 131 -9.29 -14.42 -1.14
C GLN A 131 -9.02 -14.96 0.27
N ALA A 132 -9.65 -14.39 1.31
CA ALA A 132 -9.51 -14.86 2.69
C ALA A 132 -10.04 -16.30 2.86
N ASP A 133 -11.13 -16.66 2.16
CA ASP A 133 -11.70 -18.00 2.18
C ASP A 133 -10.75 -19.06 1.61
N THR A 134 -9.86 -18.68 0.71
CA THR A 134 -8.88 -19.62 0.13
C THR A 134 -7.97 -20.25 1.20
N VAL A 135 -7.43 -19.46 2.12
CA VAL A 135 -6.59 -19.94 3.24
C VAL A 135 -7.45 -20.61 4.30
N PHE A 136 -8.58 -19.99 4.66
CA PHE A 136 -9.48 -20.47 5.69
C PHE A 136 -10.08 -21.83 5.37
N SER A 137 -10.62 -22.03 4.16
CA SER A 137 -11.19 -23.30 3.73
C SER A 137 -10.19 -24.45 3.74
N ARG A 138 -8.90 -24.16 3.44
CA ARG A 138 -7.83 -25.16 3.56
C ARG A 138 -7.59 -25.55 5.02
N ILE A 139 -7.57 -24.59 5.95
CA ILE A 139 -7.46 -24.88 7.39
C ILE A 139 -8.62 -25.79 7.83
N VAL A 140 -9.85 -25.44 7.45
CA VAL A 140 -11.04 -26.25 7.77
C VAL A 140 -10.92 -27.67 7.19
N THR A 141 -10.53 -27.79 5.92
CA THR A 141 -10.34 -29.10 5.26
C THR A 141 -9.32 -29.96 6.00
N LYS A 142 -8.21 -29.39 6.47
CA LYS A 142 -7.20 -30.15 7.23
C LYS A 142 -7.75 -30.59 8.60
N LEU A 143 -8.45 -29.71 9.31
CA LEU A 143 -9.06 -30.06 10.60
C LEU A 143 -10.20 -31.10 10.50
N THR A 144 -10.90 -31.17 9.37
CA THR A 144 -12.02 -32.08 9.14
C THR A 144 -11.66 -33.32 8.34
N SER A 145 -10.38 -33.51 7.99
CA SER A 145 -9.94 -34.70 7.26
C SER A 145 -10.06 -35.99 8.09
N ASP A 146 -10.30 -37.14 7.43
CA ASP A 146 -10.34 -38.45 8.10
C ASP A 146 -9.03 -38.75 8.84
N HIS A 147 -7.90 -38.27 8.32
CA HIS A 147 -6.59 -38.39 8.96
C HIS A 147 -6.52 -37.62 10.28
N ALA A 148 -7.05 -36.38 10.30
CA ALA A 148 -7.07 -35.53 11.49
C ALA A 148 -7.91 -36.12 12.63
N THR A 149 -8.96 -36.90 12.33
CA THR A 149 -9.82 -37.56 13.35
C THR A 149 -9.05 -38.53 14.24
N GLY A 150 -7.95 -39.13 13.76
CA GLY A 150 -7.06 -39.97 14.54
C GLY A 150 -6.27 -39.19 15.64
N PHE A 151 -6.08 -37.93 15.50
CA PHE A 151 -5.38 -37.04 16.44
C PHE A 151 -6.32 -36.24 17.35
N LEU A 152 -7.56 -36.00 16.90
CA LEU A 152 -8.57 -35.28 17.63
C LEU A 152 -9.33 -36.31 18.49
N LEU A 153 -9.06 -36.34 19.80
CA LEU A 153 -9.73 -37.25 20.75
C LEU A 153 -11.23 -37.00 20.87
N ASP A 154 -11.70 -35.85 20.41
CA ASP A 154 -13.11 -35.49 20.35
C ASP A 154 -13.35 -34.50 19.20
N PRO A 155 -14.00 -34.95 18.12
CA PRO A 155 -14.11 -34.16 16.88
C PRO A 155 -15.18 -33.07 16.93
N GLU A 156 -15.48 -32.49 18.09
CA GLU A 156 -16.41 -31.38 18.18
C GLU A 156 -15.81 -30.09 17.56
N ILE A 157 -15.71 -30.11 16.24
CA ILE A 157 -15.52 -28.88 15.45
C ILE A 157 -16.86 -28.17 15.45
N ASP A 158 -16.90 -26.98 16.04
CA ASP A 158 -18.08 -26.13 15.94
C ASP A 158 -18.13 -25.48 14.56
N ASP A 159 -18.73 -26.17 13.61
CA ASP A 159 -18.90 -25.75 12.23
C ASP A 159 -20.06 -24.74 12.08
N LYS A 160 -20.14 -23.73 12.94
CA LYS A 160 -21.02 -22.58 12.70
C LYS A 160 -20.58 -21.73 11.52
N ALA A 161 -19.44 -22.06 10.92
CA ALA A 161 -18.90 -21.40 9.75
C ALA A 161 -19.67 -21.70 8.46
N ALA A 162 -20.34 -22.85 8.37
CA ALA A 162 -21.09 -23.27 7.17
C ALA A 162 -22.48 -22.64 7.04
N SER A 163 -23.06 -22.14 8.12
CA SER A 163 -24.36 -21.46 8.05
C SER A 163 -24.18 -19.98 7.89
N GLY A 164 -24.44 -19.45 6.70
CA GLY A 164 -24.42 -18.03 6.32
C GLY A 164 -25.02 -17.09 7.36
N GLY A 165 -24.23 -16.75 8.36
CA GLY A 165 -24.57 -15.79 9.39
C GLY A 165 -24.34 -14.40 8.89
N SER A 166 -25.34 -13.58 9.04
CA SER A 166 -25.45 -12.13 8.95
C SER A 166 -24.20 -11.36 8.45
N ARG A 167 -24.36 -10.56 7.39
CA ARG A 167 -23.38 -9.64 6.80
C ARG A 167 -22.47 -9.02 7.87
N GLY A 168 -21.16 -9.24 7.77
CA GLY A 168 -20.14 -8.56 8.56
C GLY A 168 -19.47 -9.32 9.69
N LYS A 169 -19.81 -10.62 9.95
CA LYS A 169 -19.20 -11.38 11.07
C LYS A 169 -18.06 -12.33 10.68
N GLY A 170 -17.69 -12.47 9.40
CA GLY A 170 -16.65 -13.40 8.95
C GLY A 170 -16.93 -14.87 9.31
N LYS A 171 -16.33 -15.82 8.59
CA LYS A 171 -16.40 -17.25 8.91
C LYS A 171 -15.45 -17.58 10.06
N MET A 172 -15.79 -18.58 10.88
CA MET A 172 -14.97 -19.02 12.01
C MET A 172 -15.05 -20.53 12.17
N VAL A 173 -13.90 -21.15 12.44
CA VAL A 173 -13.82 -22.54 12.92
C VAL A 173 -13.20 -22.54 14.31
N SER A 174 -13.74 -23.35 15.22
CA SER A 174 -13.21 -23.50 16.57
C SER A 174 -13.20 -24.95 17.01
N LEU A 175 -12.24 -25.30 17.87
CA LEU A 175 -12.13 -26.59 18.53
C LEU A 175 -12.68 -26.45 19.94
N LYS A 176 -13.84 -27.05 20.25
CA LYS A 176 -14.55 -26.84 21.51
C LYS A 176 -13.72 -27.19 22.75
N ASN A 177 -13.01 -28.31 22.71
CA ASN A 177 -12.29 -28.82 23.88
C ASN A 177 -10.97 -28.06 24.15
N SER A 178 -10.32 -27.53 23.12
CA SER A 178 -9.08 -26.78 23.28
C SER A 178 -9.28 -25.26 23.33
N GLY A 179 -10.43 -24.76 22.92
CA GLY A 179 -10.70 -23.32 22.79
C GLY A 179 -9.97 -22.64 21.63
N SER A 180 -9.25 -23.42 20.81
CA SER A 180 -8.58 -22.88 19.63
C SER A 180 -9.58 -22.40 18.59
N LEU A 181 -9.27 -21.28 17.93
CA LEU A 181 -10.12 -20.73 16.88
C LEU A 181 -9.32 -20.14 15.73
N CYS A 182 -9.87 -20.26 14.53
CA CYS A 182 -9.42 -19.49 13.37
C CYS A 182 -10.62 -18.73 12.80
N ARG A 183 -10.41 -17.45 12.51
CA ARG A 183 -11.44 -16.58 11.94
C ARG A 183 -10.93 -15.92 10.68
N MET A 184 -11.75 -15.93 9.62
CA MET A 184 -11.47 -15.15 8.43
C MET A 184 -12.28 -13.85 8.41
N GLN A 185 -11.66 -12.79 7.91
CA GLN A 185 -12.28 -11.48 7.74
C GLN A 185 -11.67 -10.78 6.52
N THR A 186 -12.43 -9.90 5.89
CA THR A 186 -11.87 -9.01 4.86
C THR A 186 -11.23 -7.79 5.49
N CYS A 187 -10.05 -7.38 5.00
CA CYS A 187 -9.39 -6.14 5.39
C CYS A 187 -9.72 -4.97 4.43
N ASN A 188 -10.90 -4.99 3.83
CA ASN A 188 -11.39 -3.86 3.03
C ASN A 188 -11.54 -2.60 3.92
N PRO A 189 -11.19 -1.39 3.45
CA PRO A 189 -11.30 -0.13 4.22
C PRO A 189 -12.69 0.16 4.81
N LYS A 190 -13.75 -0.42 4.25
CA LYS A 190 -15.13 -0.28 4.74
C LYS A 190 -15.52 -1.33 5.79
N ALA A 191 -14.68 -2.34 6.02
CA ALA A 191 -14.96 -3.40 6.99
C ALA A 191 -14.72 -2.91 8.43
N LYS A 192 -15.59 -3.33 9.35
CA LYS A 192 -15.42 -3.13 10.79
C LYS A 192 -14.93 -4.45 11.39
N ILE A 193 -13.62 -4.62 11.50
CA ILE A 193 -12.98 -5.87 11.94
C ILE A 193 -12.42 -5.83 13.36
N GLU A 194 -12.50 -4.69 14.02
CA GLU A 194 -11.95 -4.45 15.36
C GLU A 194 -12.61 -5.34 16.46
N SER A 195 -11.99 -5.41 17.64
CA SER A 195 -12.49 -6.10 18.85
C SER A 195 -12.19 -7.61 18.92
N LYS A 196 -11.10 -8.08 18.36
CA LYS A 196 -10.62 -9.47 18.52
C LYS A 196 -9.16 -9.47 18.98
N THR A 197 -8.74 -10.58 19.55
CA THR A 197 -7.37 -10.81 19.98
C THR A 197 -6.87 -12.09 19.31
N TYR A 198 -5.65 -12.06 18.77
CA TYR A 198 -5.04 -13.20 18.11
C TYR A 198 -3.60 -13.41 18.59
N HIS A 199 -3.13 -14.64 18.50
CA HIS A 199 -1.71 -15.00 18.68
C HIS A 199 -0.96 -14.92 17.34
N PHE A 200 -1.69 -15.08 16.23
CA PHE A 200 -1.12 -15.04 14.90
C PHE A 200 -2.13 -14.48 13.90
N ALA A 201 -1.65 -13.62 13.00
CA ALA A 201 -2.46 -13.08 11.92
C ALA A 201 -1.81 -13.36 10.56
N ILE A 202 -2.63 -13.72 9.59
CA ILE A 202 -2.24 -13.90 8.19
C ILE A 202 -2.95 -12.82 7.38
N VAL A 203 -2.20 -12.05 6.60
CA VAL A 203 -2.74 -11.16 5.56
C VAL A 203 -2.30 -11.73 4.22
N ASP A 204 -3.22 -12.42 3.54
CA ASP A 204 -2.97 -12.94 2.19
C ASP A 204 -3.34 -11.90 1.13
N GLU A 205 -2.67 -11.95 -0.04
CA GLU A 205 -2.72 -10.93 -1.08
C GLU A 205 -2.44 -9.51 -0.54
N ALA A 206 -1.42 -9.43 0.34
CA ALA A 206 -1.06 -8.22 1.09
C ALA A 206 -0.65 -7.03 0.20
N GLN A 207 -0.28 -7.26 -1.07
CA GLN A 207 0.00 -6.19 -2.03
C GLN A 207 -1.24 -5.34 -2.38
N GLU A 208 -2.45 -5.88 -2.15
CA GLU A 208 -3.73 -5.19 -2.37
C GLU A 208 -4.40 -4.77 -1.06
N ALA A 209 -3.79 -5.10 0.08
CA ALA A 209 -4.34 -4.76 1.39
C ALA A 209 -4.08 -3.29 1.75
N ASP A 210 -5.09 -2.66 2.33
CA ASP A 210 -5.02 -1.26 2.78
C ASP A 210 -4.09 -1.09 3.98
N GLU A 211 -3.11 -0.19 3.88
CA GLU A 211 -2.11 0.08 4.92
C GLU A 211 -2.75 0.52 6.24
N PHE A 212 -3.78 1.35 6.17
CA PHE A 212 -4.48 1.83 7.36
C PHE A 212 -5.18 0.68 8.11
N MET A 213 -5.81 -0.26 7.36
CA MET A 213 -6.45 -1.42 7.96
C MET A 213 -5.44 -2.35 8.65
N ILE A 214 -4.27 -2.55 8.05
CA ILE A 214 -3.20 -3.35 8.67
C ILE A 214 -2.72 -2.69 9.97
N ASN A 215 -2.36 -1.41 9.92
CA ASN A 215 -1.74 -0.73 11.06
C ASN A 215 -2.74 -0.37 12.17
N LYS A 216 -3.96 0.07 11.82
CA LYS A 216 -4.95 0.52 12.80
C LYS A 216 -5.81 -0.61 13.36
N SER A 217 -6.13 -1.60 12.53
CA SER A 217 -7.12 -2.62 12.94
C SER A 217 -6.47 -3.98 13.19
N ILE A 218 -5.61 -4.51 12.30
CA ILE A 218 -5.09 -5.87 12.43
C ILE A 218 -3.97 -5.94 13.46
N LYS A 219 -2.95 -5.10 13.38
CA LYS A 219 -1.83 -5.12 14.35
C LYS A 219 -2.25 -4.95 15.80
N PRO A 220 -3.17 -4.02 16.17
CA PRO A 220 -3.63 -3.92 17.55
C PRO A 220 -4.30 -5.19 18.09
N MET A 221 -4.87 -6.06 17.23
CA MET A 221 -5.43 -7.33 17.68
C MET A 221 -4.38 -8.34 18.16
N LEU A 222 -3.11 -8.10 17.86
CA LEU A 222 -1.97 -8.94 18.26
C LEU A 222 -1.31 -8.43 19.55
N ALA A 223 -1.53 -7.17 19.92
CA ALA A 223 -0.79 -6.49 20.98
C ALA A 223 -0.89 -7.20 22.34
N PHE A 224 -2.06 -7.72 22.72
CA PHE A 224 -2.25 -8.39 24.01
C PHE A 224 -1.40 -9.66 24.16
N ASN A 225 -1.21 -10.42 23.08
CA ASN A 225 -0.48 -11.70 23.09
C ASN A 225 0.96 -11.54 22.58
N ASN A 226 1.44 -10.33 22.30
CA ASN A 226 2.63 -10.10 21.49
C ASN A 226 2.68 -11.03 20.27
N GLY A 227 1.53 -11.11 19.59
CA GLY A 227 1.32 -12.04 18.47
C GLY A 227 1.99 -11.54 17.21
N SER A 228 2.33 -12.48 16.33
CA SER A 228 3.04 -12.20 15.07
C SER A 228 2.07 -12.05 13.90
N ILE A 229 2.50 -11.29 12.89
CA ILE A 229 1.76 -11.13 11.65
C ILE A 229 2.58 -11.63 10.46
N THR A 230 1.93 -12.31 9.54
CA THR A 230 2.54 -12.70 8.27
C THR A 230 1.83 -12.02 7.11
N LEU A 231 2.60 -11.31 6.29
CA LEU A 231 2.14 -10.69 5.06
C LEU A 231 2.58 -11.57 3.89
N THR A 232 1.63 -12.04 3.08
CA THR A 232 1.93 -12.85 1.91
C THR A 232 1.32 -12.27 0.64
N GLY A 233 2.04 -12.41 -0.48
CA GLY A 233 1.54 -11.84 -1.73
C GLY A 233 2.47 -12.06 -2.92
N THR A 234 2.23 -11.29 -3.95
CA THR A 234 3.01 -11.25 -5.20
C THR A 234 3.48 -9.82 -5.49
N ALA A 235 4.48 -9.67 -6.37
CA ALA A 235 4.91 -8.36 -6.82
C ALA A 235 3.84 -7.67 -7.67
N THR A 236 3.80 -6.35 -7.62
CA THR A 236 2.89 -5.49 -8.37
C THR A 236 3.60 -4.28 -8.95
N ARG A 237 2.82 -3.31 -9.44
CA ARG A 237 3.33 -2.03 -9.95
C ARG A 237 3.37 -0.92 -8.89
N ASN A 238 2.75 -1.13 -7.73
CA ASN A 238 2.55 -0.10 -6.72
C ASN A 238 3.45 -0.30 -5.50
N LYS A 239 3.84 0.78 -4.83
CA LYS A 239 4.59 0.78 -3.57
C LYS A 239 3.65 0.58 -2.38
N SER A 240 2.92 -0.55 -2.36
CA SER A 240 2.01 -0.90 -1.27
C SER A 240 2.72 -1.03 0.09
N TYR A 241 1.94 -1.12 1.18
CA TYR A 241 2.47 -1.44 2.50
C TYR A 241 3.32 -2.73 2.47
N PHE A 242 2.88 -3.76 1.75
CA PHE A 242 3.62 -5.01 1.59
C PHE A 242 5.02 -4.80 0.97
N TYR A 243 5.12 -3.94 -0.05
CA TYR A 243 6.43 -3.56 -0.60
C TYR A 243 7.33 -2.88 0.45
N LYS A 244 6.79 -1.92 1.21
CA LYS A 244 7.53 -1.20 2.27
C LYS A 244 8.02 -2.17 3.35
N ALA A 245 7.15 -3.09 3.80
CA ALA A 245 7.48 -4.14 4.78
C ALA A 245 8.57 -5.09 4.27
N ILE A 246 8.52 -5.52 3.01
CA ILE A 246 9.57 -6.33 2.39
C ILE A 246 10.91 -5.60 2.40
N GLN A 247 10.95 -4.32 1.99
CA GLN A 247 12.20 -3.55 1.96
C GLN A 247 12.77 -3.35 3.37
N TYR A 248 11.91 -3.15 4.37
CA TYR A 248 12.31 -3.06 5.77
C TYR A 248 12.91 -4.38 6.26
N ASN A 249 12.22 -5.50 6.06
CA ASN A 249 12.68 -6.82 6.50
C ASN A 249 13.97 -7.26 5.78
N LYS A 250 14.10 -7.02 4.46
CA LYS A 250 15.34 -7.28 3.72
C LYS A 250 16.54 -6.55 4.33
N ARG A 251 16.37 -5.28 4.71
CA ARG A 251 17.44 -4.50 5.37
C ARG A 251 17.82 -5.07 6.73
N ARG A 252 16.83 -5.51 7.53
CA ARG A 252 17.07 -6.17 8.82
C ARG A 252 17.82 -7.49 8.64
N ASP A 253 17.40 -8.32 7.68
CA ASP A 253 17.99 -9.64 7.41
C ASP A 253 19.44 -9.54 6.89
N VAL A 254 19.82 -8.46 6.21
CA VAL A 254 21.20 -8.17 5.78
C VAL A 254 22.06 -7.72 6.97
N ASN A 255 21.52 -6.85 7.82
CA ASN A 255 22.23 -6.24 8.96
C ASN A 255 22.25 -7.15 10.21
N LYS A 256 22.21 -8.45 10.05
CA LYS A 256 22.09 -9.48 11.10
C LYS A 256 22.76 -9.08 12.42
N ARG A 257 21.97 -8.59 13.38
CA ARG A 257 22.38 -8.47 14.77
C ARG A 257 22.41 -9.87 15.41
N ARG A 258 23.18 -10.03 16.50
CA ARG A 258 23.20 -11.30 17.23
C ARG A 258 21.77 -11.67 17.68
N GLY A 259 21.35 -12.90 17.42
CA GLY A 259 20.00 -13.37 17.72
C GLY A 259 18.92 -13.02 16.68
N HIS A 260 19.25 -12.28 15.61
CA HIS A 260 18.26 -11.94 14.56
C HIS A 260 17.73 -13.20 13.86
N ARG A 261 16.41 -13.29 13.79
CA ARG A 261 15.67 -14.32 13.05
C ARG A 261 15.22 -13.77 11.70
N GLN A 262 15.29 -14.60 10.67
CA GLN A 262 14.91 -14.19 9.31
C GLN A 262 13.45 -13.72 9.28
N SER A 263 13.21 -12.52 8.75
CA SER A 263 11.88 -11.90 8.66
C SER A 263 11.34 -11.80 7.24
N HIS A 264 12.18 -12.04 6.23
CA HIS A 264 11.75 -12.02 4.82
C HIS A 264 12.10 -13.31 4.10
N PHE A 265 11.13 -13.82 3.33
CA PHE A 265 11.28 -14.98 2.45
C PHE A 265 10.86 -14.63 1.03
N GLU A 266 11.69 -15.02 0.05
CA GLU A 266 11.44 -14.76 -1.35
C GLU A 266 11.79 -15.98 -2.21
N TYR A 267 10.83 -16.46 -3.00
CA TYR A 267 10.99 -17.64 -3.86
C TYR A 267 10.36 -17.39 -5.22
N ASP A 268 11.20 -17.36 -6.27
CA ASP A 268 10.78 -17.26 -7.66
C ASP A 268 10.29 -18.62 -8.20
N TRP A 269 9.84 -18.62 -9.45
CA TRP A 269 9.35 -19.82 -10.11
C TRP A 269 10.41 -20.93 -10.25
N LYS A 270 11.70 -20.59 -10.31
CA LYS A 270 12.78 -21.56 -10.48
C LYS A 270 12.89 -22.47 -9.25
N VAL A 271 12.69 -21.88 -8.07
CA VAL A 271 12.70 -22.63 -6.81
C VAL A 271 11.54 -23.63 -6.77
N ALA A 272 10.32 -23.19 -7.05
CA ALA A 272 9.15 -24.08 -7.05
C ALA A 272 9.24 -25.15 -8.15
N ALA A 273 9.69 -24.80 -9.36
CA ALA A 273 9.83 -25.72 -10.49
C ALA A 273 10.88 -26.83 -10.24
N LYS A 274 11.89 -26.57 -9.42
CA LYS A 274 12.90 -27.57 -9.04
C LYS A 274 12.29 -28.78 -8.32
N TYR A 275 11.25 -28.55 -7.53
CA TYR A 275 10.63 -29.59 -6.69
C TYR A 275 9.27 -30.08 -7.24
N ASN A 276 8.65 -29.31 -8.14
CA ASN A 276 7.39 -29.66 -8.79
C ASN A 276 7.54 -29.64 -10.33
N GLY A 277 7.76 -30.83 -10.93
CA GLY A 277 7.93 -30.94 -12.37
C GLY A 277 6.70 -30.53 -13.20
N ASN A 278 5.49 -30.68 -12.67
CA ASN A 278 4.28 -30.22 -13.35
C ASN A 278 4.20 -28.70 -13.37
N TYR A 279 4.59 -28.05 -12.28
CA TYR A 279 4.72 -26.60 -12.22
C TYR A 279 5.78 -26.10 -13.22
N GLY A 280 6.94 -26.77 -13.29
CA GLY A 280 7.97 -26.44 -14.27
C GLY A 280 7.48 -26.51 -15.73
N LYS A 281 6.69 -27.55 -16.07
CA LYS A 281 6.06 -27.70 -17.39
C LYS A 281 5.04 -26.56 -17.67
N PHE A 282 4.27 -26.19 -16.68
CA PHE A 282 3.33 -25.08 -16.79
C PHE A 282 4.07 -23.76 -17.07
N ILE A 283 5.10 -23.44 -16.27
CA ILE A 283 5.90 -22.23 -16.46
C ILE A 283 6.59 -22.19 -17.83
N ALA A 284 7.09 -23.33 -18.32
CA ALA A 284 7.67 -23.39 -19.66
C ALA A 284 6.67 -22.98 -20.76
N LYS A 285 5.40 -23.35 -20.63
CA LYS A 285 4.34 -22.93 -21.55
C LYS A 285 4.02 -21.43 -21.39
N GLU A 286 3.93 -20.93 -20.17
CA GLU A 286 3.68 -19.50 -19.90
C GLU A 286 4.80 -18.60 -20.45
N ARG A 287 6.07 -19.02 -20.33
CA ARG A 287 7.20 -18.31 -20.92
C ARG A 287 7.07 -18.12 -22.44
N VAL A 288 6.56 -19.16 -23.13
CA VAL A 288 6.32 -19.07 -24.57
C VAL A 288 5.08 -18.23 -24.89
N ARG A 289 4.02 -18.36 -24.06
CA ARG A 289 2.73 -17.71 -24.31
C ARG A 289 2.77 -16.19 -24.09
N ILE A 290 3.35 -15.73 -22.98
CA ILE A 290 3.33 -14.30 -22.61
C ILE A 290 4.71 -13.62 -22.71
N GLY A 291 5.79 -14.41 -22.89
CA GLY A 291 7.16 -13.92 -22.91
C GLY A 291 7.77 -13.78 -21.51
N GLU A 292 9.03 -14.21 -21.37
CA GLU A 292 9.73 -14.18 -20.06
C GLU A 292 10.00 -12.75 -19.56
N ASP A 293 10.12 -11.79 -20.47
CA ASP A 293 10.41 -10.38 -20.16
C ASP A 293 9.15 -9.52 -20.09
N SER A 294 7.97 -10.13 -20.28
CA SER A 294 6.70 -9.41 -20.08
C SER A 294 6.51 -9.03 -18.61
N ASP A 295 5.86 -7.91 -18.37
CA ASP A 295 5.54 -7.44 -17.00
C ASP A 295 4.78 -8.50 -16.22
N GLU A 296 3.82 -9.16 -16.87
CA GLU A 296 2.98 -10.19 -16.24
C GLU A 296 3.83 -11.38 -15.78
N PHE A 297 4.80 -11.83 -16.60
CA PHE A 297 5.69 -12.92 -16.22
C PHE A 297 6.64 -12.48 -15.10
N ARG A 298 7.23 -11.31 -15.22
CA ARG A 298 8.15 -10.73 -14.24
C ARG A 298 7.51 -10.59 -12.86
N MET A 299 6.32 -9.98 -12.79
CA MET A 299 5.59 -9.84 -11.51
C MET A 299 5.10 -11.18 -10.95
N SER A 300 4.46 -12.01 -11.78
CA SER A 300 3.79 -13.23 -11.30
C SER A 300 4.74 -14.38 -10.97
N TYR A 301 5.89 -14.44 -11.63
CA TYR A 301 6.79 -15.61 -11.57
C TYR A 301 8.22 -15.29 -11.14
N LYS A 302 8.74 -14.07 -11.43
CA LYS A 302 10.08 -13.64 -11.00
C LYS A 302 10.07 -12.80 -9.72
N ASN A 303 8.89 -12.46 -9.17
CA ASN A 303 8.70 -11.56 -8.02
C ASN A 303 9.27 -10.14 -8.23
N GLU A 304 9.39 -9.71 -9.49
CA GLU A 304 9.95 -8.40 -9.83
C GLU A 304 8.87 -7.31 -9.75
N TRP A 305 9.13 -6.27 -8.98
CA TRP A 305 8.28 -5.09 -8.90
C TRP A 305 8.50 -4.19 -10.11
N ILE A 306 7.41 -3.80 -10.80
CA ILE A 306 7.47 -2.94 -11.99
C ILE A 306 6.99 -1.54 -11.63
N LEU A 307 7.62 -0.93 -10.64
CA LEU A 307 7.19 0.33 -10.04
C LEU A 307 7.11 1.48 -11.05
N GLU A 308 8.05 1.56 -11.99
CA GLU A 308 8.09 2.62 -13.00
C GLU A 308 6.82 2.72 -13.85
N LYS A 309 6.16 1.60 -14.10
CA LYS A 309 4.94 1.56 -14.92
C LYS A 309 3.64 1.83 -14.14
N GLY A 310 3.70 1.73 -12.83
CA GLY A 310 2.58 2.10 -11.94
C GLY A 310 2.62 3.56 -11.53
N MET A 311 3.80 4.18 -11.52
CA MET A 311 3.97 5.59 -11.17
C MET A 311 3.58 6.50 -12.33
N PHE A 312 2.95 7.63 -12.03
CA PHE A 312 2.68 8.66 -13.02
C PHE A 312 3.99 9.31 -13.49
N VAL A 313 4.87 9.67 -12.55
CA VAL A 313 6.19 10.24 -12.81
C VAL A 313 7.23 9.59 -11.88
N THR A 314 8.44 9.33 -12.39
CA THR A 314 9.56 8.82 -11.57
C THR A 314 10.26 9.97 -10.85
N GLU A 315 10.92 9.67 -9.71
CA GLU A 315 11.69 10.67 -8.95
C GLU A 315 12.79 11.30 -9.82
N GLU A 316 13.49 10.47 -10.61
CA GLU A 316 14.53 10.96 -11.54
C GLU A 316 13.95 11.93 -12.56
N ARG A 317 12.77 11.59 -13.15
CA ARG A 317 12.13 12.47 -14.12
C ARG A 317 11.67 13.78 -13.49
N LEU A 318 11.11 13.72 -12.29
CA LEU A 318 10.64 14.89 -11.55
C LEU A 318 11.81 15.80 -11.17
N GLU A 319 12.97 15.25 -10.77
CA GLU A 319 14.19 16.02 -10.48
C GLU A 319 14.70 16.79 -11.70
N HIS A 320 14.59 16.25 -12.92
CA HIS A 320 14.97 16.96 -14.15
C HIS A 320 14.10 18.17 -14.46
N LEU A 321 12.87 18.23 -13.94
CA LEU A 321 11.96 19.35 -14.11
C LEU A 321 12.20 20.50 -13.10
N TYR A 322 13.05 20.27 -12.09
CA TYR A 322 13.36 21.28 -11.08
C TYR A 322 14.46 22.21 -11.53
N ASP A 323 14.14 23.51 -11.68
CA ASP A 323 15.15 24.56 -11.86
C ASP A 323 15.71 24.98 -10.50
N SER A 324 16.96 24.60 -10.21
CA SER A 324 17.64 24.90 -8.95
C SER A 324 17.85 26.40 -8.69
N SER A 325 17.77 27.23 -9.72
CA SER A 325 17.86 28.70 -9.62
C SER A 325 16.50 29.35 -9.31
N MET A 326 15.38 28.64 -9.60
CA MET A 326 14.03 29.20 -9.52
C MET A 326 13.46 29.09 -8.10
N PRO A 327 13.20 30.22 -7.39
CA PRO A 327 12.46 30.21 -6.12
C PRO A 327 10.95 30.19 -6.36
N LEU A 328 10.14 30.03 -5.29
CA LEU A 328 8.73 30.38 -5.34
C LEU A 328 8.58 31.89 -5.57
N ILE A 329 7.66 32.24 -6.45
CA ILE A 329 7.35 33.63 -6.80
C ILE A 329 5.98 33.98 -6.21
N PRO A 330 5.93 34.60 -5.01
CA PRO A 330 4.69 34.81 -4.28
C PRO A 330 3.82 35.91 -4.87
N GLU A 331 4.40 36.84 -5.66
CA GLU A 331 3.73 38.02 -6.24
C GLU A 331 4.60 38.73 -7.29
N TRP A 332 4.01 39.64 -8.05
CA TRP A 332 4.70 40.54 -8.97
C TRP A 332 5.33 39.91 -10.23
N TRP A 333 4.78 38.80 -10.70
CA TRP A 333 5.12 38.32 -12.04
C TRP A 333 4.42 39.21 -13.09
N ARG A 334 5.18 39.80 -13.96
CA ARG A 334 4.72 40.90 -14.86
C ARG A 334 4.11 40.45 -16.17
N THR A 335 4.15 39.18 -16.49
CA THR A 335 3.55 38.60 -17.70
C THR A 335 2.32 37.80 -17.35
N PRO A 336 1.32 37.73 -18.24
CA PRO A 336 0.10 37.01 -17.98
C PRO A 336 0.34 35.54 -17.63
N ILE A 337 -0.37 35.06 -16.63
CA ILE A 337 -0.29 33.69 -16.14
C ILE A 337 -1.65 32.99 -16.25
N VAL A 338 -1.66 31.66 -16.10
CA VAL A 338 -2.87 30.86 -15.91
C VAL A 338 -2.90 30.28 -14.50
N ILE A 339 -4.11 30.03 -13.98
CA ILE A 339 -4.30 29.40 -12.67
C ILE A 339 -5.25 28.21 -12.82
N GLY A 340 -4.82 27.05 -12.31
CA GLY A 340 -5.70 25.87 -12.16
C GLY A 340 -6.12 25.74 -10.70
N ILE A 341 -7.40 25.48 -10.48
CA ILE A 341 -7.96 25.31 -9.14
C ILE A 341 -8.66 23.95 -9.06
N ASP A 342 -8.19 23.14 -8.14
CA ASP A 342 -8.88 21.95 -7.68
C ASP A 342 -9.63 22.26 -6.38
N VAL A 343 -10.95 21.94 -6.33
CA VAL A 343 -11.86 22.37 -5.27
C VAL A 343 -12.22 21.22 -4.35
N ALA A 344 -11.85 21.32 -3.09
CA ALA A 344 -12.17 20.32 -2.06
C ALA A 344 -13.68 20.12 -1.82
N ARG A 345 -14.08 18.85 -1.63
CA ARG A 345 -15.50 18.49 -1.38
C ARG A 345 -15.90 18.44 0.11
N SER A 346 -15.01 18.06 1.02
CA SER A 346 -15.34 18.03 2.47
C SER A 346 -14.18 17.81 3.44
N ASN A 347 -13.15 17.05 3.09
CA ASN A 347 -11.99 16.78 3.95
C ASN A 347 -10.63 17.00 3.24
N ASP A 348 -10.68 17.30 1.94
CA ASP A 348 -9.53 17.55 1.10
C ASP A 348 -9.15 19.03 1.13
N SER A 349 -8.04 19.41 0.52
CA SER A 349 -7.61 20.80 0.42
C SER A 349 -8.01 21.39 -0.92
N THR A 350 -8.58 22.60 -0.92
CA THR A 350 -8.65 23.38 -2.17
C THR A 350 -7.26 23.88 -2.52
N VAL A 351 -6.76 23.54 -3.70
CA VAL A 351 -5.42 23.96 -4.16
C VAL A 351 -5.54 24.78 -5.46
N ALA A 352 -4.83 25.90 -5.50
CA ALA A 352 -4.65 26.70 -6.72
C ALA A 352 -3.17 26.75 -7.10
N THR A 353 -2.86 26.40 -8.35
CA THR A 353 -1.51 26.43 -8.92
C THR A 353 -1.40 27.57 -9.92
N ALA A 354 -0.46 28.51 -9.68
CA ALA A 354 -0.15 29.60 -10.59
C ALA A 354 0.98 29.18 -11.55
N VAL A 355 0.74 29.29 -12.85
CA VAL A 355 1.66 28.85 -13.90
C VAL A 355 1.85 29.96 -14.92
N TRP A 356 3.10 30.35 -15.16
CA TRP A 356 3.47 31.22 -16.29
C TRP A 356 3.68 30.36 -17.55
N VAL A 357 3.32 30.91 -18.69
CA VAL A 357 3.44 30.26 -19.99
C VAL A 357 4.21 31.17 -20.94
N ASP A 358 5.22 30.61 -21.61
CA ASP A 358 5.95 31.32 -22.65
C ASP A 358 5.21 31.24 -23.99
N TRP A 359 4.28 32.14 -24.22
CA TRP A 359 3.48 32.17 -25.43
C TRP A 359 4.26 32.55 -26.70
N ASP A 360 5.43 33.15 -26.54
CA ASP A 360 6.21 33.71 -27.65
C ASP A 360 7.16 32.67 -28.28
N HIS A 361 7.51 31.62 -27.53
CA HIS A 361 8.52 30.63 -27.95
C HIS A 361 8.01 29.20 -27.82
N PRO A 362 7.03 28.77 -28.66
CA PRO A 362 6.62 27.35 -28.65
C PRO A 362 7.78 26.49 -29.17
N ASP A 363 7.83 25.22 -28.70
CA ASP A 363 8.74 24.23 -29.25
C ASP A 363 8.41 23.92 -30.74
N GLY A 364 9.26 23.13 -31.41
CA GLY A 364 9.07 22.77 -32.83
C GLY A 364 7.77 22.02 -33.15
N LEU A 365 6.97 21.65 -32.14
CA LEU A 365 5.68 20.98 -32.24
C LEU A 365 4.52 21.81 -31.68
N GLY A 366 4.78 23.04 -31.25
CA GLY A 366 3.78 23.98 -30.77
C GLY A 366 3.48 23.91 -29.27
N PHE A 367 4.28 23.20 -28.47
CA PHE A 367 4.14 23.19 -27.02
C PHE A 367 4.87 24.38 -26.40
N PHE A 368 4.22 25.04 -25.44
CA PHE A 368 4.76 26.16 -24.71
C PHE A 368 5.49 25.71 -23.44
N GLU A 369 6.53 26.44 -23.03
CA GLU A 369 7.14 26.23 -21.71
C GLU A 369 6.19 26.73 -20.61
N HIS A 370 6.00 25.91 -19.59
CA HIS A 370 5.16 26.16 -18.42
C HIS A 370 6.04 26.25 -17.18
N ARG A 371 6.00 27.37 -16.45
CA ARG A 371 6.73 27.53 -15.18
C ARG A 371 5.78 27.65 -14.01
N VAL A 372 5.86 26.73 -13.09
CA VAL A 372 5.10 26.81 -11.84
C VAL A 372 5.66 27.92 -10.98
N LEU A 373 4.86 28.91 -10.65
CA LEU A 373 5.29 30.06 -9.85
C LEU A 373 5.05 29.86 -8.37
N ASN A 374 3.85 29.39 -7.99
CA ASN A 374 3.45 29.27 -6.60
C ASN A 374 2.16 28.42 -6.47
N TRP A 375 1.84 28.06 -5.23
CA TRP A 375 0.61 27.37 -4.86
C TRP A 375 -0.10 28.11 -3.74
N LEU A 376 -1.44 28.07 -3.75
CA LEU A 376 -2.31 28.35 -2.61
C LEU A 376 -2.91 27.02 -2.14
N GLU A 377 -2.86 26.74 -0.85
CA GLU A 377 -3.56 25.61 -0.22
C GLU A 377 -4.51 26.17 0.84
N ILE A 378 -5.79 25.76 0.76
CA ILE A 378 -6.82 26.15 1.70
C ILE A 378 -7.40 24.88 2.33
N HIS A 379 -7.47 24.84 3.65
CA HIS A 379 -7.93 23.67 4.39
C HIS A 379 -8.88 24.05 5.51
N ASN A 380 -10.00 23.33 5.63
CA ASN A 380 -10.98 23.46 6.73
C ASN A 380 -11.49 24.88 7.00
N VAL A 381 -11.83 25.67 6.00
CA VAL A 381 -12.47 26.98 6.14
C VAL A 381 -13.80 27.03 5.39
N ASP A 382 -14.67 27.96 5.79
CA ASP A 382 -15.95 28.19 5.12
C ASP A 382 -15.79 28.75 3.70
N TRP A 383 -16.82 28.66 2.86
CA TRP A 383 -16.77 29.05 1.46
C TRP A 383 -16.45 30.52 1.25
N GLU A 384 -16.99 31.44 2.05
CA GLU A 384 -16.70 32.86 1.89
C GLU A 384 -15.23 33.16 2.17
N SER A 385 -14.67 32.53 3.20
CA SER A 385 -13.24 32.60 3.50
C SER A 385 -12.38 31.99 2.40
N GLN A 386 -12.83 30.91 1.75
CA GLN A 386 -12.14 30.33 0.61
C GLN A 386 -12.13 31.28 -0.60
N TYR A 387 -13.28 31.85 -0.96
CA TYR A 387 -13.37 32.83 -2.05
C TYR A 387 -12.45 34.02 -1.80
N PHE A 388 -12.44 34.54 -0.60
CA PHE A 388 -11.56 35.67 -0.24
C PHE A 388 -10.08 35.32 -0.45
N GLN A 389 -9.64 34.14 0.02
CA GLN A 389 -8.25 33.68 -0.13
C GLN A 389 -7.88 33.43 -1.60
N ILE A 390 -8.79 32.83 -2.40
CA ILE A 390 -8.57 32.61 -3.84
C ILE A 390 -8.45 33.96 -4.55
N VAL A 391 -9.36 34.89 -4.31
CA VAL A 391 -9.34 36.23 -4.92
C VAL A 391 -8.05 36.97 -4.52
N ASP A 392 -7.64 36.96 -3.25
CA ASP A 392 -6.39 37.56 -2.79
C ASP A 392 -5.17 36.93 -3.48
N PHE A 393 -5.17 35.60 -3.67
CA PHE A 393 -4.10 34.91 -4.39
C PHE A 393 -4.06 35.30 -5.87
N VAL A 394 -5.20 35.31 -6.56
CA VAL A 394 -5.33 35.67 -7.97
C VAL A 394 -4.86 37.10 -8.21
N ARG A 395 -5.25 38.07 -7.35
CA ARG A 395 -4.93 39.48 -7.49
C ARG A 395 -3.44 39.81 -7.28
N LYS A 396 -2.62 38.86 -6.87
CA LYS A 396 -1.15 39.02 -6.78
C LYS A 396 -0.44 38.90 -8.13
N TYR A 397 -1.16 38.43 -9.15
CA TYR A 397 -0.60 38.17 -10.47
C TYR A 397 -1.44 38.86 -11.56
N ASP A 398 -0.85 38.99 -12.73
CA ASP A 398 -1.57 39.33 -13.96
C ASP A 398 -2.12 38.04 -14.56
N VAL A 399 -3.41 37.71 -14.28
CA VAL A 399 -4.02 36.44 -14.63
C VAL A 399 -4.83 36.57 -15.91
N LEU A 400 -4.48 35.74 -16.91
CA LEU A 400 -5.17 35.70 -18.19
C LEU A 400 -6.49 34.88 -18.06
N ARG A 401 -6.39 33.68 -17.48
CA ARG A 401 -7.56 32.78 -17.30
C ARG A 401 -7.37 31.86 -16.11
N ILE A 402 -8.50 31.37 -15.58
CA ILE A 402 -8.59 30.45 -14.46
C ILE A 402 -9.40 29.23 -14.88
N GLY A 403 -8.85 28.02 -14.68
CA GLY A 403 -9.60 26.76 -14.80
C GLY A 403 -10.03 26.26 -13.43
N VAL A 404 -11.26 25.83 -13.31
CA VAL A 404 -11.81 25.24 -12.07
C VAL A 404 -12.38 23.88 -12.39
N ASP A 405 -12.02 22.83 -11.62
CA ASP A 405 -12.69 21.53 -11.77
C ASP A 405 -14.18 21.67 -11.44
N ALA A 406 -15.04 21.40 -12.44
CA ALA A 406 -16.49 21.55 -12.31
C ALA A 406 -17.18 20.37 -11.61
N GLN A 407 -16.46 19.38 -11.08
CA GLN A 407 -17.06 18.24 -10.41
C GLN A 407 -17.76 18.64 -9.09
N GLY A 408 -19.01 18.25 -8.94
CA GLY A 408 -19.78 18.50 -7.71
C GLY A 408 -20.07 19.99 -7.47
N VAL A 409 -19.42 20.60 -6.50
CA VAL A 409 -19.59 22.03 -6.15
C VAL A 409 -18.76 22.97 -7.02
N GLY A 410 -17.79 22.45 -7.76
CA GLY A 410 -16.84 23.26 -8.53
C GLY A 410 -17.48 24.14 -9.60
N GLY A 411 -18.59 23.70 -10.22
CA GLY A 411 -19.35 24.55 -11.16
C GLY A 411 -19.90 25.81 -10.51
N ALA A 412 -20.46 25.72 -9.31
CA ALA A 412 -20.95 26.87 -8.55
C ALA A 412 -19.79 27.78 -8.07
N VAL A 413 -18.63 27.16 -7.76
CA VAL A 413 -17.41 27.91 -7.40
C VAL A 413 -16.88 28.69 -8.59
N ALA A 414 -16.84 28.08 -9.78
CA ALA A 414 -16.41 28.77 -11.00
C ALA A 414 -17.32 29.96 -11.34
N GLU A 415 -18.65 29.77 -11.26
CA GLU A 415 -19.62 30.85 -11.46
C GLU A 415 -19.43 32.00 -10.47
N ARG A 416 -19.27 31.69 -9.17
CA ARG A 416 -19.05 32.69 -8.11
C ARG A 416 -17.74 33.43 -8.32
N LEU A 417 -16.64 32.74 -8.64
CA LEU A 417 -15.34 33.36 -8.95
C LEU A 417 -15.43 34.26 -10.21
N GLY A 418 -16.16 33.86 -11.24
CA GLY A 418 -16.39 34.67 -12.43
C GLY A 418 -17.11 36.00 -12.13
N LEU A 419 -18.02 36.00 -11.13
CA LEU A 419 -18.66 37.24 -10.65
C LEU A 419 -17.70 38.12 -9.85
N LEU A 420 -16.82 37.53 -9.03
CA LEU A 420 -15.86 38.26 -8.17
C LEU A 420 -14.64 38.76 -8.97
N LEU A 421 -14.30 38.10 -10.05
CA LEU A 421 -13.15 38.37 -10.92
C LEU A 421 -13.61 38.65 -12.34
N SER A 422 -14.55 39.58 -12.51
CA SER A 422 -15.23 39.86 -13.78
C SER A 422 -14.31 40.36 -14.91
N ASP A 423 -13.08 40.70 -14.61
CA ASP A 423 -12.00 41.09 -15.51
C ASP A 423 -11.12 39.91 -15.96
N ILE A 424 -11.36 38.70 -15.45
CA ILE A 424 -10.59 37.48 -15.74
C ILE A 424 -11.54 36.40 -16.27
N GLU A 425 -11.11 35.66 -17.28
CA GLU A 425 -11.85 34.53 -17.80
C GLU A 425 -11.79 33.34 -16.81
N VAL A 426 -12.93 32.92 -16.24
CA VAL A 426 -13.05 31.76 -15.35
C VAL A 426 -13.79 30.64 -16.07
N LEU A 427 -13.11 29.51 -16.28
CA LEU A 427 -13.58 28.37 -17.07
C LEU A 427 -13.91 27.18 -16.16
N PRO A 428 -15.17 26.72 -16.07
CA PRO A 428 -15.50 25.45 -15.47
C PRO A 428 -15.05 24.32 -16.41
N LEU A 429 -14.18 23.44 -15.94
CA LEU A 429 -13.65 22.32 -16.73
C LEU A 429 -14.37 21.02 -16.39
N SER A 430 -14.71 20.23 -17.41
CA SER A 430 -15.35 18.93 -17.23
C SER A 430 -14.44 17.95 -16.48
N SER A 431 -15.04 17.13 -15.63
CA SER A 431 -14.36 16.09 -14.84
C SER A 431 -14.73 14.67 -15.31
N ASP A 432 -15.28 14.53 -16.52
CA ASP A 432 -15.47 13.20 -17.10
C ASP A 432 -14.12 12.56 -17.45
N SER A 433 -14.10 11.23 -17.55
CA SER A 433 -12.86 10.47 -17.76
C SER A 433 -12.12 10.84 -19.05
N LYS A 434 -12.83 11.35 -20.07
CA LYS A 434 -12.21 11.80 -21.32
C LYS A 434 -11.47 13.12 -21.11
N ALA A 435 -12.10 14.10 -20.49
CA ALA A 435 -11.50 15.40 -20.21
C ALA A 435 -10.33 15.28 -19.22
N GLN A 436 -10.46 14.42 -18.20
CA GLN A 436 -9.35 14.09 -17.30
C GLN A 436 -8.18 13.47 -18.06
N ASN A 437 -8.45 12.47 -18.93
CA ASN A 437 -7.40 11.86 -19.74
C ASN A 437 -6.66 12.89 -20.61
N GLU A 438 -7.38 13.80 -21.26
CA GLU A 438 -6.78 14.84 -22.07
C GLU A 438 -5.83 15.74 -21.26
N ARG A 439 -6.21 16.13 -20.04
CA ARG A 439 -5.36 16.91 -19.11
C ARG A 439 -4.11 16.14 -18.70
N TRP A 440 -4.26 14.87 -18.29
CA TRP A 440 -3.14 14.04 -17.87
C TRP A 440 -2.17 13.69 -18.99
N VAL A 441 -2.70 13.44 -20.20
CA VAL A 441 -1.88 13.23 -21.40
C VAL A 441 -1.09 14.49 -21.72
N HIS A 442 -1.73 15.67 -21.71
CA HIS A 442 -1.06 16.93 -21.97
C HIS A 442 0.04 17.22 -20.94
N LEU A 443 -0.23 17.06 -19.66
CA LEU A 443 0.79 17.22 -18.60
C LEU A 443 1.96 16.24 -18.80
N THR A 444 1.67 15.00 -19.18
CA THR A 444 2.69 13.99 -19.49
C THR A 444 3.57 14.43 -20.66
N GLU A 445 2.98 14.98 -21.71
CA GLU A 445 3.71 15.50 -22.88
C GLU A 445 4.61 16.68 -22.51
N LEU A 446 4.12 17.64 -21.73
CA LEU A 446 4.92 18.74 -21.22
C LEU A 446 6.12 18.26 -20.41
N MET A 447 5.92 17.27 -19.52
CA MET A 447 7.02 16.67 -18.76
C MET A 447 8.02 15.94 -19.65
N GLN A 448 7.55 15.17 -20.65
CA GLN A 448 8.43 14.42 -21.56
C GLN A 448 9.26 15.34 -22.45
N ARG A 449 8.72 16.47 -22.83
CA ARG A 449 9.36 17.48 -23.69
C ARG A 449 10.22 18.49 -22.93
N GLU A 450 10.27 18.38 -21.59
CA GLU A 450 10.96 19.37 -20.73
C GLU A 450 10.37 20.78 -20.85
N GLN A 451 9.07 20.85 -21.21
CA GLN A 451 8.30 22.10 -21.29
C GLN A 451 7.58 22.43 -19.96
N LEU A 452 7.87 21.71 -18.89
CA LEU A 452 7.40 21.98 -17.52
C LEU A 452 8.60 22.27 -16.63
N VAL A 453 8.62 23.45 -16.02
CA VAL A 453 9.66 23.90 -15.08
C VAL A 453 9.04 24.10 -13.70
N ILE A 454 9.64 23.53 -12.69
CA ILE A 454 9.16 23.56 -11.30
C ILE A 454 10.21 24.24 -10.42
N PRO A 455 9.82 25.09 -9.45
CA PRO A 455 10.76 25.74 -8.54
C PRO A 455 11.62 24.73 -7.78
N GLY A 456 12.94 24.72 -8.02
CA GLY A 456 13.90 23.79 -7.43
C GLY A 456 14.89 24.44 -6.44
N HIS A 457 14.83 25.76 -6.26
CA HIS A 457 15.73 26.48 -5.35
C HIS A 457 15.60 25.97 -3.91
N SER A 458 16.70 25.91 -3.17
CA SER A 458 16.75 25.36 -1.82
C SER A 458 15.74 25.96 -0.83
N LYS A 459 15.42 27.26 -0.97
CA LYS A 459 14.37 27.92 -0.17
C LYS A 459 12.98 27.42 -0.53
N ALA A 460 12.69 27.17 -1.82
CA ALA A 460 11.42 26.61 -2.28
C ALA A 460 11.21 25.20 -1.72
N ARG A 461 12.21 24.32 -1.85
CA ARG A 461 12.16 22.92 -1.38
C ARG A 461 11.95 22.77 0.13
N ARG A 462 12.25 23.80 0.94
CA ARG A 462 12.02 23.80 2.40
C ARG A 462 10.59 24.13 2.78
N THR A 463 9.78 24.67 1.89
CA THR A 463 8.39 25.07 2.18
C THR A 463 7.48 23.83 2.29
N LYS A 464 6.44 23.94 3.13
CA LYS A 464 5.44 22.85 3.26
C LYS A 464 4.72 22.58 1.93
N ARG A 465 4.38 23.62 1.17
CA ARG A 465 3.70 23.53 -0.13
C ARG A 465 4.52 22.74 -1.13
N TRP A 466 5.79 23.06 -1.28
CA TRP A 466 6.68 22.34 -2.19
C TRP A 466 6.81 20.86 -1.79
N LYS A 467 6.97 20.57 -0.49
CA LYS A 467 7.07 19.19 0.00
C LYS A 467 5.80 18.38 -0.27
N LYS A 468 4.62 19.00 -0.06
CA LYS A 468 3.33 18.36 -0.37
C LYS A 468 3.17 18.12 -1.87
N PHE A 469 3.45 19.12 -2.70
CA PHE A 469 3.45 19.00 -4.15
C PHE A 469 4.35 17.84 -4.62
N ASN A 470 5.62 17.85 -4.17
CA ASN A 470 6.58 16.81 -4.54
C ASN A 470 6.11 15.41 -4.11
N GLN A 471 5.58 15.29 -2.89
CA GLN A 471 5.07 14.02 -2.39
C GLN A 471 3.88 13.53 -3.21
N GLN A 472 2.88 14.38 -3.46
CA GLN A 472 1.71 14.01 -4.27
C GLN A 472 2.10 13.60 -5.68
N MET A 473 3.00 14.34 -6.35
CA MET A 473 3.49 13.96 -7.69
C MET A 473 4.16 12.58 -7.70
N LEU A 474 4.96 12.25 -6.67
CA LEU A 474 5.64 10.95 -6.56
C LEU A 474 4.69 9.81 -6.16
N ASP A 475 3.61 10.11 -5.46
CA ASP A 475 2.62 9.13 -5.01
C ASP A 475 1.57 8.83 -6.09
N LEU A 476 1.42 9.69 -7.12
CA LEU A 476 0.45 9.48 -8.19
C LEU A 476 0.65 8.16 -8.91
N GLU A 477 -0.43 7.42 -9.03
CA GLU A 477 -0.50 6.15 -9.76
C GLU A 477 -1.22 6.29 -11.11
N ARG A 478 -0.73 5.56 -12.11
CA ARG A 478 -1.41 5.45 -13.40
C ARG A 478 -2.58 4.48 -13.29
N VAL A 479 -3.77 4.97 -13.57
CA VAL A 479 -5.01 4.18 -13.53
C VAL A 479 -5.66 4.14 -14.91
N ASN A 480 -5.97 2.94 -15.40
CA ASN A 480 -6.68 2.78 -16.66
C ASN A 480 -8.19 2.66 -16.40
N ARG A 481 -8.99 3.61 -16.92
CA ARG A 481 -10.45 3.55 -16.92
C ARG A 481 -10.96 3.33 -18.36
N GLY A 482 -11.06 2.06 -18.74
CA GLY A 482 -11.36 1.69 -20.13
C GLY A 482 -10.22 2.12 -21.07
N PRO A 483 -10.47 2.95 -22.10
CA PRO A 483 -9.43 3.43 -23.01
C PRO A 483 -8.63 4.63 -22.45
N TYR A 484 -9.03 5.19 -21.30
CA TYR A 484 -8.46 6.41 -20.74
C TYR A 484 -7.39 6.12 -19.71
N LEU A 485 -6.26 6.83 -19.81
CA LEU A 485 -5.18 6.85 -18.81
C LEU A 485 -5.40 8.05 -17.89
N LEU A 486 -5.57 7.78 -16.60
CA LEU A 486 -5.70 8.80 -15.57
C LEU A 486 -4.51 8.72 -14.62
N ALA A 487 -4.32 9.76 -13.82
CA ALA A 487 -3.44 9.72 -12.65
C ALA A 487 -4.30 10.00 -11.42
N GLU A 488 -4.14 9.20 -10.38
CA GLU A 488 -4.95 9.27 -9.16
C GLU A 488 -4.04 9.05 -7.95
N ALA A 489 -4.40 9.64 -6.82
CA ALA A 489 -3.78 9.29 -5.56
C ALA A 489 -4.04 7.81 -5.22
N PRO A 490 -3.11 7.10 -4.55
CA PRO A 490 -3.35 5.77 -4.03
C PRO A 490 -4.63 5.73 -3.19
N GLN A 491 -5.41 4.64 -3.26
CA GLN A 491 -6.64 4.49 -2.46
C GLN A 491 -6.34 4.24 -0.96
N GLU A 492 -5.33 4.90 -0.43
CA GLU A 492 -4.93 4.86 0.97
C GLU A 492 -5.48 6.09 1.70
N ARG A 493 -5.81 5.93 2.98
CA ARG A 493 -6.32 7.07 3.78
C ARG A 493 -5.20 8.08 4.03
N GLY A 494 -5.39 9.30 3.53
CA GLY A 494 -4.42 10.39 3.65
C GLY A 494 -3.53 10.59 2.43
N ALA A 495 -3.75 9.84 1.36
CA ALA A 495 -3.20 10.14 0.04
C ALA A 495 -4.12 11.15 -0.67
N PHE A 496 -3.53 12.17 -1.28
CA PHE A 496 -4.21 13.27 -1.95
C PHE A 496 -3.50 13.59 -3.27
N ASP A 497 -4.23 14.13 -4.24
CA ASP A 497 -3.75 14.55 -5.56
C ASP A 497 -4.05 16.03 -5.89
N ASP A 498 -4.60 16.78 -4.93
CA ASP A 498 -5.06 18.17 -5.10
C ASP A 498 -4.03 19.09 -5.80
N TYR A 499 -2.74 18.99 -5.42
CA TYR A 499 -1.66 19.78 -6.03
C TYR A 499 -1.37 19.36 -7.47
N ALA A 500 -1.44 18.07 -7.76
CA ALA A 500 -1.20 17.52 -9.09
C ALA A 500 -2.38 17.81 -10.01
N ASP A 501 -3.62 17.65 -9.52
CA ASP A 501 -4.83 17.99 -10.26
C ASP A 501 -4.88 19.48 -10.60
N SER A 502 -4.60 20.37 -9.64
CA SER A 502 -4.56 21.82 -9.90
C SER A 502 -3.48 22.21 -10.93
N LEU A 503 -2.33 21.50 -10.94
CA LEU A 503 -1.30 21.68 -11.98
C LEU A 503 -1.78 21.19 -13.35
N ALA A 504 -2.38 20.02 -13.43
CA ALA A 504 -2.93 19.47 -14.67
C ALA A 504 -4.02 20.37 -15.25
N ILE A 505 -4.88 20.94 -14.40
CA ILE A 505 -5.87 21.95 -14.76
C ILE A 505 -5.19 23.20 -15.33
N ALA A 506 -4.21 23.78 -14.64
CA ALA A 506 -3.51 24.97 -15.10
C ALA A 506 -2.86 24.76 -16.48
N CYS A 507 -2.12 23.67 -16.65
CA CYS A 507 -1.47 23.34 -17.91
C CYS A 507 -2.46 23.10 -19.05
N SER A 508 -3.63 22.52 -18.77
CA SER A 508 -4.65 22.26 -19.80
C SER A 508 -5.26 23.52 -20.41
N LEU A 509 -5.15 24.66 -19.74
CA LEU A 509 -5.69 25.94 -20.25
C LEU A 509 -4.98 26.43 -21.51
N THR A 510 -3.86 25.83 -21.88
CA THR A 510 -3.06 26.18 -23.07
C THR A 510 -3.34 25.27 -24.26
N VAL A 511 -4.07 24.16 -24.09
CA VAL A 511 -4.28 23.16 -25.15
C VAL A 511 -4.97 23.72 -26.39
N HIS A 512 -5.89 24.64 -26.21
CA HIS A 512 -6.63 25.27 -27.31
C HIS A 512 -5.88 26.40 -28.01
N ASP A 513 -4.78 26.87 -27.43
CA ASP A 513 -3.92 27.92 -28.00
C ASP A 513 -2.81 27.31 -28.88
N ILE A 514 -2.64 25.99 -28.85
CA ILE A 514 -1.85 25.25 -29.82
C ILE A 514 -2.62 25.25 -31.15
N MET A 515 -2.60 26.37 -31.86
CA MET A 515 -3.08 26.38 -33.24
C MET A 515 -2.09 25.56 -34.07
N PRO A 516 -2.54 24.52 -34.79
CA PRO A 516 -1.77 24.07 -35.92
C PRO A 516 -1.72 25.28 -36.88
N THR A 517 -0.56 25.86 -37.07
CA THR A 517 -0.29 26.73 -38.20
C THR A 517 -0.38 25.83 -39.43
N LEU A 518 -1.61 25.54 -39.89
CA LEU A 518 -1.85 25.19 -41.26
C LEU A 518 -1.50 26.47 -42.05
N THR A 519 -0.21 26.65 -42.29
CA THR A 519 0.21 27.37 -43.48
C THR A 519 -0.39 26.59 -44.65
N VAL A 520 -1.56 27.02 -45.09
CA VAL A 520 -2.00 26.74 -46.45
C VAL A 520 -0.87 27.31 -47.31
N ALA A 521 0.03 26.44 -47.77
CA ALA A 521 0.93 26.77 -48.83
C ALA A 521 0.02 27.19 -49.98
N GLU A 522 -0.04 28.46 -50.28
CA GLU A 522 -0.68 28.95 -51.48
C GLU A 522 -0.03 28.17 -52.63
N ASN A 523 -0.85 27.38 -53.27
CA ASN A 523 -0.44 26.58 -54.39
C ASN A 523 -0.03 27.56 -55.53
N PRO A 524 1.24 27.64 -55.93
CA PRO A 524 1.68 28.63 -56.91
C PRO A 524 1.24 28.30 -58.34
N PHE A 525 0.24 27.42 -58.52
CA PHE A 525 -0.26 26.99 -59.79
C PHE A 525 -1.81 27.09 -59.89
N PHE A 526 -2.38 28.23 -59.55
CA PHE A 526 -3.63 28.70 -60.10
C PHE A 526 -3.62 30.21 -60.22
#